data_60b2dcf8fac757a8e5ee368185fb0784
#
_entry.id   60b2dcf8fac757a8e5ee368185fb0784
#
_cell.length_a   1.000
_cell.length_b   1.000
_cell.length_c   1.000
_cell.angle_alpha   90.00
_cell.angle_beta   90.00
_cell.angle_gamma   90.00
#
_symmetry.space_group_name_H-M   'P 1'
#
loop_
_entity.id
_entity.type
_entity.pdbx_description
1 polymer ?
#
loop_
_entity_poly.entity_id
_entity_poly.type
_entity_poly.pdbx_seq_one_letter_code
_entity_poly.pdbx_strand_id
1 'polypeptide(L)'
;MALQGLISVFASLPSINDAIAASNGSEHTPSIHAPRSGKPWVAGALRQVSSTPTLEVCPRPEIAREVFGQIISILGEDATDIFLYPEREPIPYERLQAESSTIHQRLIVLQK
;
A
#
# COMPACT_ATOMS: atom_id res chain seq x y z
N MET A 1 18.28 -1.43 -8.38
CA MET A 1 17.76 -2.36 -9.42
C MET A 1 16.33 -2.73 -9.02
N ALA A 2 15.39 -2.37 -9.85
CA ALA A 2 13.98 -2.68 -9.57
C ALA A 2 13.70 -4.17 -9.82
N LEU A 3 12.97 -4.81 -8.93
CA LEU A 3 12.58 -6.22 -9.03
C LEU A 3 11.26 -6.41 -9.79
N GLN A 4 10.94 -5.47 -10.68
CA GLN A 4 9.66 -5.43 -11.42
C GLN A 4 9.34 -6.74 -12.17
N GLY A 5 10.35 -7.42 -12.72
CA GLY A 5 10.15 -8.70 -13.40
C GLY A 5 9.60 -9.79 -12.50
N LEU A 6 9.90 -9.77 -11.21
CA LEU A 6 9.38 -10.74 -10.26
C LEU A 6 7.92 -10.45 -9.86
N ILE A 7 7.48 -9.21 -9.95
CA ILE A 7 6.08 -8.86 -9.67
C ILE A 7 5.14 -9.53 -10.66
N SER A 8 5.49 -9.59 -11.93
CA SER A 8 4.69 -10.27 -12.95
C SER A 8 4.54 -11.75 -12.65
N VAL A 9 5.61 -12.40 -12.18
CA VAL A 9 5.56 -13.79 -11.73
C VAL A 9 4.65 -13.93 -10.50
N PHE A 10 4.79 -13.02 -9.55
CA PHE A 10 3.97 -13.02 -8.33
C PHE A 10 2.49 -12.76 -8.63
N ALA A 11 2.20 -11.85 -9.54
CA ALA A 11 0.84 -11.54 -10.01
C ALA A 11 0.20 -12.72 -10.75
N SER A 12 0.99 -13.61 -11.36
CA SER A 12 0.49 -14.81 -12.04
C SER A 12 0.14 -15.96 -11.11
N LEU A 13 0.41 -15.85 -9.80
CA LEU A 13 0.06 -16.90 -8.83
C LEU A 13 -1.47 -17.07 -8.76
N PRO A 14 -1.98 -18.32 -8.80
CA PRO A 14 -3.42 -18.59 -8.79
C PRO A 14 -4.13 -17.95 -7.59
N SER A 15 -3.52 -17.99 -6.39
CA SER A 15 -4.08 -17.42 -5.18
C SER A 15 -4.27 -15.89 -5.25
N ILE A 16 -3.39 -15.19 -5.98
CA ILE A 16 -3.51 -13.73 -6.20
C ILE A 16 -4.62 -13.46 -7.22
N ASN A 17 -4.65 -14.19 -8.33
CA ASN A 17 -5.67 -14.04 -9.34
C ASN A 17 -7.08 -14.36 -8.81
N ASP A 18 -7.22 -15.42 -8.02
CA ASP A 18 -8.48 -15.80 -7.40
C ASP A 18 -8.97 -14.73 -6.42
N ALA A 19 -8.07 -14.15 -5.64
CA ALA A 19 -8.41 -13.05 -4.72
C ALA A 19 -8.84 -11.78 -5.45
N ILE A 20 -8.17 -11.43 -6.56
CA ILE A 20 -8.54 -10.27 -7.39
C ILE A 20 -9.92 -10.51 -8.05
N ALA A 21 -10.15 -11.69 -8.61
CA ALA A 21 -11.43 -12.06 -9.21
C ALA A 21 -12.56 -12.01 -8.17
N ALA A 22 -12.33 -12.53 -6.96
CA ALA A 22 -13.28 -12.49 -5.87
C ALA A 22 -13.58 -11.05 -5.39
N SER A 23 -12.58 -10.14 -5.39
CA SER A 23 -12.79 -8.74 -4.99
C SER A 23 -13.66 -7.95 -5.96
N ASN A 24 -13.66 -8.34 -7.24
CA ASN A 24 -14.39 -7.62 -8.29
C ASN A 24 -15.86 -8.02 -8.45
N GLY A 25 -16.33 -9.09 -7.81
CA GLY A 25 -17.67 -9.60 -8.09
C GLY A 25 -18.41 -10.26 -6.93
N SER A 26 -17.87 -10.30 -5.72
CA SER A 26 -18.49 -11.03 -4.62
C SER A 26 -18.76 -10.16 -3.40
N GLU A 27 -19.84 -10.49 -2.69
CA GLU A 27 -20.14 -9.90 -1.37
C GLU A 27 -19.13 -10.32 -0.29
N HIS A 28 -18.21 -11.22 -0.62
CA HIS A 28 -17.22 -11.75 0.31
C HIS A 28 -15.85 -11.13 0.07
N THR A 29 -15.28 -10.57 1.13
CA THR A 29 -13.91 -10.07 1.13
C THR A 29 -12.93 -11.24 1.08
N PRO A 30 -12.12 -11.38 0.02
CA PRO A 30 -11.13 -12.44 -0.05
C PRO A 30 -10.06 -12.25 1.01
N SER A 31 -9.52 -13.35 1.51
CA SER A 31 -8.41 -13.35 2.48
C SER A 31 -7.19 -14.04 1.88
N ILE A 32 -6.05 -13.35 1.92
CA ILE A 32 -4.77 -13.90 1.49
C ILE A 32 -3.87 -14.03 2.70
N HIS A 33 -3.38 -15.25 2.95
CA HIS A 33 -2.37 -15.48 3.96
C HIS A 33 -0.98 -15.35 3.35
N ALA A 34 -0.27 -14.29 3.73
CA ALA A 34 1.09 -14.06 3.29
C ALA A 34 2.01 -13.81 4.49
N PRO A 35 3.27 -14.26 4.45
CA PRO A 35 4.26 -13.86 5.43
C PRO A 35 4.46 -12.34 5.38
N ARG A 36 5.00 -11.76 6.45
CA ARG A 36 5.19 -10.30 6.53
C ARG A 36 5.99 -9.76 5.33
N SER A 37 7.04 -10.47 4.93
CA SER A 37 7.87 -10.14 3.76
C SER A 37 7.15 -10.28 2.42
N GLY A 38 6.07 -11.05 2.35
CA GLY A 38 5.27 -11.24 1.14
C GLY A 38 4.22 -10.15 0.91
N LYS A 39 3.82 -9.41 1.94
CA LYS A 39 2.78 -8.37 1.83
C LYS A 39 3.09 -7.27 0.80
N PRO A 40 4.30 -6.70 0.76
CA PRO A 40 4.64 -5.70 -0.25
C PRO A 40 4.57 -6.23 -1.69
N TRP A 41 4.84 -7.53 -1.88
CA TRP A 41 4.71 -8.19 -3.18
C TRP A 41 3.25 -8.35 -3.60
N VAL A 42 2.37 -8.67 -2.66
CA VAL A 42 0.92 -8.70 -2.90
C VAL A 42 0.41 -7.33 -3.31
N ALA A 43 0.81 -6.27 -2.59
CA ALA A 43 0.45 -4.89 -2.92
C ALA A 43 0.96 -4.49 -4.32
N GLY A 44 2.20 -4.83 -4.66
CA GLY A 44 2.78 -4.60 -5.99
C GLY A 44 2.04 -5.36 -7.10
N ALA A 45 1.66 -6.62 -6.84
CA ALA A 45 0.88 -7.41 -7.78
C ALA A 45 -0.53 -6.85 -7.99
N LEU A 46 -1.22 -6.46 -6.92
CA LEU A 46 -2.52 -5.80 -6.99
C LEU A 46 -2.47 -4.52 -7.82
N ARG A 47 -1.47 -3.68 -7.60
CA ARG A 47 -1.27 -2.47 -8.41
C ARG A 47 -1.11 -2.77 -9.89
N GLN A 48 -0.41 -3.85 -10.24
CA GLN A 48 -0.17 -4.20 -11.65
C GLN A 48 -1.43 -4.69 -12.36
N VAL A 49 -2.32 -5.37 -11.64
CA VAL A 49 -3.50 -6.03 -12.22
C VAL A 49 -4.76 -5.19 -12.06
N SER A 50 -4.85 -4.39 -11.01
CA SER A 50 -6.01 -3.54 -10.73
C SER A 50 -5.87 -2.18 -11.41
N SER A 51 -6.93 -1.73 -12.06
CA SER A 51 -7.07 -0.35 -12.57
C SER A 51 -7.59 0.64 -11.53
N THR A 52 -7.98 0.15 -10.35
CA THR A 52 -8.53 0.97 -9.26
C THR A 52 -7.46 1.29 -8.22
N PRO A 53 -7.54 2.47 -7.58
CA PRO A 53 -6.65 2.80 -6.47
C PRO A 53 -6.75 1.77 -5.34
N THR A 54 -5.62 1.41 -4.76
CA THR A 54 -5.53 0.47 -3.64
C THR A 54 -5.12 1.22 -2.38
N LEU A 55 -5.88 1.05 -1.31
CA LEU A 55 -5.55 1.57 0.02
C LEU A 55 -5.07 0.43 0.91
N GLU A 56 -3.82 0.52 1.36
CA GLU A 56 -3.27 -0.40 2.36
C GLU A 56 -3.33 0.23 3.75
N VAL A 57 -4.03 -0.43 4.66
CA VAL A 57 -4.17 0.03 6.06
C VAL A 57 -3.25 -0.78 6.95
N CYS A 58 -2.31 -0.09 7.60
CA CYS A 58 -1.36 -0.68 8.53
C CYS A 58 -1.75 -0.39 9.98
N PRO A 59 -1.47 -1.32 10.92
CA PRO A 59 -1.88 -1.17 12.32
C PRO A 59 -1.05 -0.13 13.09
N ARG A 60 0.12 0.26 12.57
CA ARG A 60 1.03 1.23 13.20
C ARG A 60 1.81 2.00 12.13
N PRO A 61 2.17 3.26 12.40
CA PRO A 61 2.87 4.12 11.43
C PRO A 61 4.27 3.60 11.05
N GLU A 62 4.96 2.90 11.96
CA GLU A 62 6.27 2.30 11.66
C GLU A 62 6.14 1.19 10.60
N ILE A 63 5.09 0.37 10.71
CA ILE A 63 4.81 -0.69 9.73
C ILE A 63 4.45 -0.08 8.37
N ALA A 64 3.66 1.00 8.37
CA ALA A 64 3.31 1.69 7.13
C ALA A 64 4.55 2.24 6.41
N ARG A 65 5.49 2.85 7.14
CA ARG A 65 6.75 3.34 6.58
C ARG A 65 7.62 2.20 6.04
N GLU A 66 7.71 1.09 6.78
CA GLU A 66 8.46 -0.09 6.36
C GLU A 66 7.89 -0.68 5.06
N VAL A 67 6.59 -0.91 5.01
CA VAL A 67 5.89 -1.45 3.83
C VAL A 67 6.04 -0.50 2.64
N PHE A 68 5.85 0.79 2.84
CA PHE A 68 6.06 1.80 1.81
C PHE A 68 7.48 1.74 1.22
N GLY A 69 8.52 1.71 2.07
CA GLY A 69 9.90 1.58 1.64
C GLY A 69 10.17 0.29 0.86
N GLN A 70 9.59 -0.82 1.29
CA GLN A 70 9.69 -2.11 0.60
C GLN A 70 9.01 -2.08 -0.77
N ILE A 71 7.82 -1.49 -0.87
CA ILE A 71 7.10 -1.36 -2.15
C ILE A 71 7.91 -0.50 -3.14
N ILE A 72 8.44 0.64 -2.69
CA ILE A 72 9.30 1.49 -3.53
C ILE A 72 10.56 0.73 -3.99
N SER A 73 11.18 -0.06 -3.10
CA SER A 73 12.36 -0.88 -3.45
C SER A 73 12.05 -1.95 -4.51
N ILE A 74 10.84 -2.51 -4.47
CA ILE A 74 10.39 -3.54 -5.41
C ILE A 74 10.03 -2.92 -6.77
N LEU A 75 9.28 -1.82 -6.76
CA LEU A 75 8.75 -1.18 -7.97
C LEU A 75 9.75 -0.23 -8.64
N GLY A 76 10.70 0.28 -7.87
CA GLY A 76 11.66 1.31 -8.30
C GLY A 76 11.19 2.72 -7.99
N GLU A 77 12.14 3.65 -8.00
CA GLU A 77 11.90 5.07 -7.66
C GLU A 77 10.98 5.80 -8.67
N ASP A 78 10.81 5.23 -9.85
CA ASP A 78 9.90 5.77 -10.88
C ASP A 78 8.40 5.55 -10.56
N ALA A 79 8.09 4.81 -9.51
CA ALA A 79 6.72 4.57 -9.07
C ALA A 79 6.15 5.81 -8.35
N THR A 80 5.81 6.84 -9.11
CA THR A 80 5.33 8.15 -8.62
C THR A 80 3.87 8.17 -8.16
N ASP A 81 3.17 7.05 -8.27
CA ASP A 81 1.75 6.87 -7.93
C ASP A 81 1.54 6.18 -6.57
N ILE A 82 2.61 6.01 -5.79
CA ILE A 82 2.56 5.41 -4.45
C ILE A 82 2.80 6.50 -3.41
N PHE A 83 1.89 6.58 -2.45
CA PHE A 83 1.91 7.62 -1.44
C PHE A 83 1.82 7.02 -0.05
N LEU A 84 2.59 7.56 0.89
CA LEU A 84 2.44 7.31 2.31
C LEU A 84 1.50 8.37 2.90
N TYR A 85 0.38 7.93 3.47
CA TYR A 85 -0.53 8.80 4.20
C TYR A 85 -0.22 8.74 5.68
N PRO A 86 0.44 9.77 6.25
CA PRO A 86 0.92 9.71 7.63
C PRO A 86 -0.21 9.80 8.64
N GLU A 87 -0.02 9.19 9.80
CA GLU A 87 -0.92 9.29 10.93
C GLU A 87 -1.00 10.73 11.43
N ARG A 88 -2.11 11.06 12.05
CA ARG A 88 -2.31 12.33 12.76
C ARG A 88 -1.64 12.25 14.14
N GLU A 89 -0.58 13.00 14.35
CA GLU A 89 0.20 12.98 15.60
C GLU A 89 -0.57 13.43 16.85
N PRO A 90 -1.39 14.50 16.84
CA PRO A 90 -2.06 14.91 18.06
C PRO A 90 -3.31 14.07 18.34
N ILE A 91 -3.41 13.61 19.57
CA ILE A 91 -4.66 13.08 20.14
C ILE A 91 -5.70 14.21 20.19
N PRO A 92 -7.00 13.97 19.90
CA PRO A 92 -8.02 15.00 19.74
C PRO A 92 -8.22 15.98 20.89
N TYR A 93 -7.62 15.75 22.04
CA TYR A 93 -7.74 16.61 23.23
C TYR A 93 -6.40 17.18 23.72
N GLU A 94 -5.31 16.90 23.03
CA GLU A 94 -4.02 17.52 23.33
C GLU A 94 -3.90 18.87 22.62
N ARG A 95 -3.44 19.90 23.36
CA ARG A 95 -3.18 21.24 22.83
C ARG A 95 -1.91 21.33 21.98
N LEU A 96 -1.35 20.18 21.60
CA LEU A 96 -0.20 20.12 20.72
C LEU A 96 -0.65 20.35 19.27
N GLN A 97 -0.04 21.32 18.63
CA GLN A 97 -0.26 21.60 17.22
C GLN A 97 0.37 20.45 16.40
N ALA A 98 -0.40 19.90 15.45
CA ALA A 98 0.14 18.97 14.47
C ALA A 98 1.29 19.64 13.72
N GLU A 99 2.37 18.90 13.51
CA GLU A 99 3.49 19.40 12.73
C GLU A 99 3.03 19.79 11.32
N SER A 100 3.36 21.00 10.89
CA SER A 100 2.91 21.53 9.59
C SER A 100 3.36 20.68 8.42
N SER A 101 4.49 19.98 8.55
CA SER A 101 4.99 18.99 7.56
C SER A 101 4.05 17.82 7.38
N THR A 102 3.53 17.25 8.47
CA THR A 102 2.58 16.13 8.44
C THR A 102 1.27 16.54 7.78
N ILE A 103 0.75 17.74 8.11
CA ILE A 103 -0.46 18.27 7.48
C ILE A 103 -0.26 18.46 5.98
N HIS A 104 0.89 19.00 5.58
CA HIS A 104 1.21 19.22 4.17
C HIS A 104 1.30 17.92 3.39
N GLN A 105 1.99 16.90 3.94
CA GLN A 105 2.07 15.56 3.33
C GLN A 105 0.68 14.93 3.13
N ARG A 106 -0.19 15.03 4.15
CA ARG A 106 -1.57 14.51 4.06
C ARG A 106 -2.38 15.19 2.95
N LEU A 107 -2.25 16.51 2.83
CA LEU A 107 -2.93 17.29 1.79
C LEU A 107 -2.46 16.90 0.39
N ILE A 108 -1.14 16.71 0.19
CA ILE A 108 -0.60 16.26 -1.10
C ILE A 108 -1.22 14.92 -1.52
N VAL A 109 -1.32 13.96 -0.60
CA VAL A 109 -1.91 12.64 -0.91
C VAL A 109 -3.39 12.75 -1.26
N LEU A 110 -4.14 13.63 -0.58
CA LEU A 110 -5.58 13.84 -0.81
C LEU A 110 -5.88 14.60 -2.12
N GLN A 111 -4.90 15.24 -2.73
CA GLN A 111 -5.05 15.95 -4.00
C GLN A 111 -4.80 15.07 -5.23
N LYS A 112 -4.35 13.84 -5.04
CA LYS A 112 -4.05 12.87 -6.12
C LYS A 112 -5.23 11.96 -6.37
#